data_c3194b9b0859f8aa1e913af92fedf6c7
#
_entry.id   c3194b9b0859f8aa1e913af92fedf6c7
#
_cell.length_a   1.000
_cell.length_b   1.000
_cell.length_c   1.000
_cell.angle_alpha   90.00
_cell.angle_beta   90.00
_cell.angle_gamma   90.00
#
_symmetry.space_group_name_H-M   'P 1'
#
loop_
_entity.id
_entity.type
_entity.pdbx_description
1 polymer ?
#
loop_
_entity_poly.entity_id
_entity_poly.type
_entity_poly.pdbx_seq_one_letter_code
_entity_poly.pdbx_strand_id
1 'polypeptide(L)'
;DNTLYSYEHSHEYGMRSLASYCNRVFGVSEEETEECYKRANKIMMGRIGSETAAMHNRLMRMQCMLELLEQPLFPHARNMYHAYWDTFIQHIQSNPGILEFMKELKKRKIRIGIGTDMTAYVQYRKLEAIGVTSYIDFIVTSEEAGVEKPHYHFFDICVEKAGVRPEECAFIGDNVKKDIEGAWESGLKGIWYTQEKEPPEHRYFPTIRSFRGIDVDEFLK
;
A
#
# COMPACT_ATOMS: atom_id res chain seq x y z
N ASP A 1 -0.60 -1.71 -1.95
CA ASP A 1 -1.87 -1.15 -2.41
C ASP A 1 -1.90 -1.22 -3.94
N ASN A 2 -3.03 -1.30 -4.58
CA ASN A 2 -3.29 -1.28 -6.03
C ASN A 2 -2.52 -2.30 -6.92
N THR A 3 -1.55 -3.02 -6.35
CA THR A 3 -0.86 -4.14 -7.01
C THR A 3 -1.41 -5.49 -6.52
N LEU A 4 -1.43 -5.72 -5.22
CA LEU A 4 -1.97 -6.97 -4.65
C LEU A 4 -3.48 -6.93 -4.41
N TYR A 5 -4.06 -5.75 -4.22
CA TYR A 5 -5.49 -5.51 -3.99
C TYR A 5 -5.86 -4.07 -4.36
N SER A 6 -7.16 -3.79 -4.59
CA SER A 6 -7.66 -2.43 -4.83
C SER A 6 -7.78 -1.66 -3.51
N TYR A 7 -7.03 -0.56 -3.39
CA TYR A 7 -7.09 0.33 -2.22
C TYR A 7 -8.42 1.06 -2.15
N GLU A 8 -8.90 1.61 -3.27
CA GLU A 8 -10.09 2.45 -3.35
C GLU A 8 -11.32 1.72 -2.83
N HIS A 9 -11.51 0.46 -3.26
CA HIS A 9 -12.64 -0.35 -2.79
C HIS A 9 -12.68 -0.46 -1.26
N SER A 10 -11.57 -0.83 -0.64
CA SER A 10 -11.50 -0.99 0.82
C SER A 10 -11.56 0.35 1.55
N HIS A 11 -11.00 1.41 0.94
CA HIS A 11 -11.02 2.77 1.47
C HIS A 11 -12.44 3.33 1.62
N GLU A 12 -13.30 3.10 0.64
CA GLU A 12 -14.72 3.49 0.71
C GLU A 12 -15.42 2.91 1.95
N TYR A 13 -15.23 1.62 2.21
CA TYR A 13 -15.80 0.97 3.40
C TYR A 13 -15.22 1.54 4.69
N GLY A 14 -13.92 1.77 4.74
CA GLY A 14 -13.26 2.41 5.87
C GLY A 14 -13.81 3.82 6.14
N MET A 15 -14.00 4.62 5.09
CA MET A 15 -14.55 5.98 5.21
C MET A 15 -16.01 5.98 5.66
N ARG A 16 -16.84 5.08 5.14
CA ARG A 16 -18.25 4.95 5.60
C ARG A 16 -18.32 4.58 7.08
N SER A 17 -17.46 3.68 7.54
CA SER A 17 -17.39 3.31 8.96
C SER A 17 -16.93 4.48 9.84
N LEU A 18 -15.93 5.23 9.37
CA LEU A 18 -15.46 6.45 10.04
C LEU A 18 -16.59 7.50 10.13
N ALA A 19 -17.27 7.76 9.02
CA ALA A 19 -18.39 8.70 8.98
C ALA A 19 -19.55 8.26 9.91
N SER A 20 -19.88 6.99 9.91
CA SER A 20 -20.87 6.43 10.84
C SER A 20 -20.50 6.64 12.30
N TYR A 21 -19.19 6.48 12.63
CA TYR A 21 -18.71 6.79 13.97
C TYR A 21 -18.86 8.28 14.32
N CYS A 22 -18.41 9.17 13.42
CA CYS A 22 -18.47 10.63 13.62
C CYS A 22 -19.91 11.12 13.75
N ASN A 23 -20.82 10.60 12.94
CA ASN A 23 -22.24 10.94 13.01
C ASN A 23 -22.85 10.50 14.34
N ARG A 24 -22.68 9.25 14.73
CA ARG A 24 -23.28 8.71 15.95
C ARG A 24 -22.75 9.38 17.23
N VAL A 25 -21.46 9.75 17.25
CA VAL A 25 -20.79 10.23 18.48
C VAL A 25 -20.77 11.74 18.56
N PHE A 26 -20.62 12.43 17.42
CA PHE A 26 -20.43 13.88 17.37
C PHE A 26 -21.53 14.62 16.62
N GLY A 27 -22.44 13.89 15.94
CA GLY A 27 -23.49 14.51 15.10
C GLY A 27 -22.94 15.08 13.79
N VAL A 28 -21.71 14.74 13.39
CA VAL A 28 -21.06 15.21 12.16
C VAL A 28 -21.57 14.40 10.96
N SER A 29 -21.97 15.06 9.89
CA SER A 29 -22.45 14.39 8.67
C SER A 29 -21.33 13.64 7.93
N GLU A 30 -21.71 12.77 7.00
CA GLU A 30 -20.75 12.04 6.14
C GLU A 30 -19.91 13.01 5.31
N GLU A 31 -20.54 14.01 4.70
CA GLU A 31 -19.87 15.03 3.88
C GLU A 31 -18.86 15.86 4.71
N GLU A 32 -19.26 16.33 5.90
CA GLU A 32 -18.36 17.04 6.81
C GLU A 32 -17.21 16.17 7.30
N THR A 33 -17.45 14.87 7.52
CA THR A 33 -16.42 13.92 7.91
C THR A 33 -15.38 13.75 6.79
N GLU A 34 -15.82 13.60 5.53
CA GLU A 34 -14.92 13.51 4.39
C GLU A 34 -14.09 14.77 4.18
N GLU A 35 -14.73 15.93 4.29
CA GLU A 35 -14.02 17.22 4.18
C GLU A 35 -13.00 17.38 5.30
N CYS A 36 -13.38 17.09 6.52
CA CYS A 36 -12.49 17.12 7.69
C CYS A 36 -11.30 16.16 7.51
N TYR A 37 -11.54 14.94 7.00
CA TYR A 37 -10.49 13.96 6.70
C TYR A 37 -9.50 14.49 5.65
N LYS A 38 -9.98 15.10 4.56
CA LYS A 38 -9.14 15.71 3.52
C LYS A 38 -8.30 16.86 4.08
N ARG A 39 -8.92 17.74 4.91
CA ARG A 39 -8.22 18.84 5.58
C ARG A 39 -7.15 18.35 6.55
N ALA A 40 -7.48 17.36 7.39
CA ALA A 40 -6.54 16.76 8.32
C ALA A 40 -5.34 16.14 7.58
N ASN A 41 -5.58 15.45 6.45
CA ASN A 41 -4.51 14.91 5.62
C ASN A 41 -3.57 16.01 5.11
N LYS A 42 -4.12 17.11 4.59
CA LYS A 42 -3.32 18.24 4.09
C LYS A 42 -2.48 18.89 5.19
N ILE A 43 -3.04 19.06 6.39
CA ILE A 43 -2.33 19.59 7.56
C ILE A 43 -1.19 18.65 7.96
N MET A 44 -1.46 17.35 8.04
CA MET A 44 -0.44 16.35 8.40
C MET A 44 0.70 16.30 7.38
N MET A 45 0.39 16.33 6.09
CA MET A 45 1.43 16.41 5.04
C MET A 45 2.29 17.66 5.17
N GLY A 46 1.70 18.80 5.53
CA GLY A 46 2.44 20.04 5.77
C GLY A 46 3.34 19.98 7.01
N ARG A 47 2.98 19.20 8.03
CA ARG A 47 3.75 19.07 9.28
C ARG A 47 4.92 18.08 9.17
N ILE A 48 4.71 16.95 8.51
CA ILE A 48 5.63 15.79 8.53
C ILE A 48 6.27 15.52 7.16
N GLY A 49 5.86 16.23 6.12
CA GLY A 49 6.31 15.98 4.74
C GLY A 49 5.60 14.81 4.07
N SER A 50 5.96 14.56 2.81
CA SER A 50 5.33 13.55 1.95
C SER A 50 6.19 12.30 1.70
N GLU A 51 7.39 12.25 2.27
CA GLU A 51 8.42 11.24 1.97
C GLU A 51 8.76 10.36 3.18
N THR A 52 7.84 10.23 4.11
CA THR A 52 8.01 9.43 5.32
C THR A 52 6.79 8.53 5.57
N ALA A 53 7.02 7.37 6.15
CA ALA A 53 5.95 6.45 6.57
C ALA A 53 4.93 7.10 7.53
N ALA A 54 5.34 8.12 8.26
CA ALA A 54 4.48 8.84 9.21
C ALA A 54 3.27 9.51 8.53
N MET A 55 3.38 9.90 7.23
CA MET A 55 2.25 10.45 6.49
C MET A 55 1.09 9.47 6.33
N HIS A 56 1.37 8.18 6.37
CA HIS A 56 0.36 7.11 6.29
C HIS A 56 -0.27 6.77 7.65
N ASN A 57 0.20 7.38 8.76
CA ASN A 57 -0.32 7.12 10.08
C ASN A 57 -1.72 7.71 10.27
N ARG A 58 -2.74 6.87 10.11
CA ARG A 58 -4.14 7.27 10.26
C ARG A 58 -4.50 7.71 11.68
N LEU A 59 -3.80 7.21 12.71
CA LEU A 59 -4.06 7.64 14.09
C LEU A 59 -3.77 9.13 14.28
N MET A 60 -2.65 9.63 13.73
CA MET A 60 -2.34 11.05 13.76
C MET A 60 -3.35 11.88 12.94
N ARG A 61 -3.84 11.31 11.83
CA ARG A 61 -4.89 11.95 11.03
C ARG A 61 -6.20 12.04 11.80
N MET A 62 -6.60 10.97 12.54
CA MET A 62 -7.80 11.00 13.39
C MET A 62 -7.64 12.00 14.54
N GLN A 63 -6.45 12.11 15.13
CA GLN A 63 -6.15 13.16 16.09
C GLN A 63 -6.39 14.55 15.48
N CYS A 64 -5.83 14.83 14.30
CA CYS A 64 -5.98 16.11 13.63
C CYS A 64 -7.45 16.41 13.26
N MET A 65 -8.23 15.39 12.88
CA MET A 65 -9.67 15.54 12.66
C MET A 65 -10.40 15.98 13.93
N LEU A 66 -10.10 15.36 15.07
CA LEU A 66 -10.71 15.71 16.36
C LEU A 66 -10.34 17.14 16.79
N GLU A 67 -9.09 17.55 16.56
CA GLU A 67 -8.64 18.93 16.79
C GLU A 67 -9.44 19.92 15.92
N LEU A 68 -9.69 19.60 14.66
CA LEU A 68 -10.47 20.43 13.73
C LEU A 68 -11.98 20.48 14.09
N LEU A 69 -12.50 19.40 14.67
CA LEU A 69 -13.90 19.29 15.09
C LEU A 69 -14.12 19.77 16.53
N GLU A 70 -13.06 20.24 17.21
CA GLU A 70 -13.07 20.65 18.62
C GLU A 70 -13.64 19.54 19.54
N GLN A 71 -13.29 18.26 19.24
CA GLN A 71 -13.75 17.10 19.98
C GLN A 71 -12.64 16.50 20.86
N PRO A 72 -12.99 15.83 21.98
CA PRO A 72 -12.02 15.20 22.85
C PRO A 72 -11.18 14.15 22.10
N LEU A 73 -9.86 14.13 22.36
CA LEU A 73 -8.95 13.17 21.73
C LEU A 73 -9.17 11.74 22.23
N PHE A 74 -9.44 11.58 23.52
CA PHE A 74 -9.58 10.28 24.17
C PHE A 74 -11.03 9.98 24.55
N PRO A 75 -11.53 8.79 24.26
CA PRO A 75 -10.88 7.64 23.58
C PRO A 75 -11.00 7.71 22.04
N HIS A 76 -11.49 8.82 21.49
CA HIS A 76 -12.05 8.92 20.15
C HIS A 76 -11.02 8.72 19.02
N ALA A 77 -9.80 9.24 19.13
CA ALA A 77 -8.79 9.08 18.08
C ALA A 77 -8.53 7.61 17.75
N ARG A 78 -8.35 6.78 18.79
CA ARG A 78 -8.15 5.35 18.62
C ARG A 78 -9.41 4.63 18.11
N ASN A 79 -10.59 5.03 18.60
CA ASN A 79 -11.83 4.42 18.15
C ASN A 79 -12.11 4.72 16.66
N MET A 80 -11.86 5.95 16.19
CA MET A 80 -11.93 6.34 14.79
C MET A 80 -10.91 5.57 13.93
N TYR A 81 -9.70 5.41 14.44
CA TYR A 81 -8.66 4.59 13.79
C TYR A 81 -9.12 3.15 13.58
N HIS A 82 -9.70 2.52 14.60
CA HIS A 82 -10.24 1.17 14.52
C HIS A 82 -11.46 1.10 13.61
N ALA A 83 -12.41 2.03 13.71
CA ALA A 83 -13.57 2.10 12.84
C ALA A 83 -13.14 2.09 11.36
N TYR A 84 -12.13 2.89 11.00
CA TYR A 84 -11.60 2.94 9.64
C TYR A 84 -10.88 1.64 9.25
N TRP A 85 -9.83 1.25 10.00
CA TRP A 85 -8.95 0.17 9.58
C TRP A 85 -9.58 -1.22 9.70
N ASP A 86 -10.38 -1.47 10.72
CA ASP A 86 -10.98 -2.81 10.90
C ASP A 86 -11.98 -3.06 9.78
N THR A 87 -12.78 -2.06 9.39
CA THR A 87 -13.71 -2.16 8.26
C THR A 87 -12.97 -2.22 6.91
N PHE A 88 -11.90 -1.41 6.71
CA PHE A 88 -11.05 -1.50 5.54
C PHE A 88 -10.53 -2.94 5.32
N ILE A 89 -9.98 -3.54 6.38
CA ILE A 89 -9.38 -4.87 6.34
C ILE A 89 -10.42 -5.97 6.15
N GLN A 90 -11.62 -5.84 6.70
CA GLN A 90 -12.71 -6.78 6.47
C GLN A 90 -13.17 -6.83 5.01
N HIS A 91 -12.99 -5.74 4.25
CA HIS A 91 -13.42 -5.64 2.86
C HIS A 91 -12.27 -5.69 1.85
N ILE A 92 -11.04 -5.97 2.31
CA ILE A 92 -9.90 -6.11 1.43
C ILE A 92 -10.00 -7.41 0.63
N GLN A 93 -9.76 -7.34 -0.68
CA GLN A 93 -9.81 -8.48 -1.57
C GLN A 93 -8.58 -8.50 -2.46
N SER A 94 -7.89 -9.63 -2.51
CA SER A 94 -6.72 -9.80 -3.37
C SER A 94 -7.11 -9.66 -4.85
N ASN A 95 -6.21 -9.07 -5.64
CA ASN A 95 -6.37 -9.03 -7.08
C ASN A 95 -6.41 -10.45 -7.66
N PRO A 96 -7.27 -10.68 -8.69
CA PRO A 96 -7.44 -12.00 -9.26
C PRO A 96 -6.14 -12.61 -9.80
N GLY A 97 -5.84 -13.84 -9.39
CA GLY A 97 -4.67 -14.61 -9.83
C GLY A 97 -3.42 -14.41 -8.98
N ILE A 98 -3.42 -13.50 -7.99
CA ILE A 98 -2.20 -13.23 -7.20
C ILE A 98 -1.75 -14.45 -6.39
N LEU A 99 -2.67 -15.20 -5.80
CA LEU A 99 -2.35 -16.38 -5.01
C LEU A 99 -1.75 -17.49 -5.87
N GLU A 100 -2.34 -17.74 -7.04
CA GLU A 100 -1.85 -18.71 -8.01
C GLU A 100 -0.47 -18.31 -8.53
N PHE A 101 -0.27 -17.05 -8.86
CA PHE A 101 1.01 -16.51 -9.31
C PHE A 101 2.10 -16.69 -8.25
N MET A 102 1.85 -16.28 -7.00
CA MET A 102 2.80 -16.47 -5.90
C MET A 102 3.11 -17.96 -5.66
N LYS A 103 2.10 -18.84 -5.74
CA LYS A 103 2.28 -20.28 -5.62
C LYS A 103 3.18 -20.83 -6.72
N GLU A 104 3.02 -20.39 -7.96
CA GLU A 104 3.88 -20.82 -9.08
C GLU A 104 5.31 -20.32 -8.92
N LEU A 105 5.53 -19.07 -8.45
CA LEU A 105 6.86 -18.57 -8.10
C LEU A 105 7.53 -19.44 -7.02
N LYS A 106 6.81 -19.80 -5.96
CA LYS A 106 7.36 -20.66 -4.88
C LYS A 106 7.70 -22.07 -5.36
N LYS A 107 6.93 -22.68 -6.27
CA LYS A 107 7.30 -23.97 -6.89
C LYS A 107 8.65 -23.92 -7.60
N ARG A 108 8.99 -22.75 -8.17
CA ARG A 108 10.29 -22.50 -8.83
C ARG A 108 11.37 -22.03 -7.87
N LYS A 109 11.11 -22.08 -6.56
CA LYS A 109 12.02 -21.64 -5.49
C LYS A 109 12.41 -20.16 -5.59
N ILE A 110 11.56 -19.34 -6.20
CA ILE A 110 11.76 -17.89 -6.27
C ILE A 110 11.38 -17.30 -4.92
N ARG A 111 12.22 -16.43 -4.39
CA ARG A 111 11.95 -15.67 -3.17
C ARG A 111 10.97 -14.53 -3.47
N ILE A 112 10.01 -14.33 -2.59
CA ILE A 112 8.99 -13.30 -2.72
C ILE A 112 9.12 -12.32 -1.57
N GLY A 113 9.47 -11.08 -1.88
CA GLY A 113 9.48 -9.96 -0.96
C GLY A 113 8.31 -9.03 -1.19
N ILE A 114 7.91 -8.31 -0.15
CA ILE A 114 6.96 -7.20 -0.25
C ILE A 114 7.69 -5.90 0.04
N GLY A 115 7.76 -5.00 -0.94
CA GLY A 115 8.26 -3.63 -0.78
C GLY A 115 7.09 -2.63 -0.78
N THR A 116 6.90 -1.86 0.29
CA THR A 116 5.69 -1.06 0.46
C THR A 116 5.88 0.23 1.24
N ASP A 117 5.30 1.34 0.73
CA ASP A 117 5.24 2.60 1.47
C ASP A 117 4.12 2.53 2.49
N MET A 118 4.43 2.30 3.75
CA MET A 118 3.44 2.27 4.84
C MET A 118 4.11 1.98 6.20
N THR A 119 3.31 2.13 7.27
CA THR A 119 3.67 1.60 8.59
C THR A 119 3.53 0.07 8.62
N ALA A 120 4.50 -0.60 9.22
CA ALA A 120 4.61 -2.06 9.24
C ALA A 120 3.35 -2.73 9.81
N TYR A 121 2.86 -2.27 10.97
CA TYR A 121 1.69 -2.86 11.62
C TYR A 121 0.47 -2.98 10.69
N VAL A 122 0.17 -1.95 9.94
CA VAL A 122 -0.99 -1.97 9.03
C VAL A 122 -0.75 -2.89 7.84
N GLN A 123 0.47 -2.92 7.31
CA GLN A 123 0.79 -3.79 6.17
C GLN A 123 0.73 -5.28 6.54
N TYR A 124 1.21 -5.67 7.72
CA TYR A 124 1.04 -7.04 8.20
C TYR A 124 -0.44 -7.45 8.23
N ARG A 125 -1.30 -6.62 8.81
CA ARG A 125 -2.75 -6.88 8.87
C ARG A 125 -3.39 -7.03 7.48
N LYS A 126 -2.99 -6.19 6.50
CA LYS A 126 -3.48 -6.27 5.12
C LYS A 126 -3.03 -7.56 4.44
N LEU A 127 -1.74 -7.93 4.57
CA LEU A 127 -1.19 -9.14 3.96
C LEU A 127 -1.82 -10.42 4.55
N GLU A 128 -2.08 -10.43 5.85
CA GLU A 128 -2.83 -11.51 6.51
C GLU A 128 -4.26 -11.61 5.94
N ALA A 129 -4.95 -10.49 5.79
CA ALA A 129 -6.34 -10.46 5.30
C ALA A 129 -6.49 -10.95 3.85
N ILE A 130 -5.52 -10.65 2.97
CA ILE A 130 -5.54 -11.15 1.58
C ILE A 130 -4.99 -12.57 1.43
N GLY A 131 -4.50 -13.19 2.51
CA GLY A 131 -4.13 -14.61 2.53
C GLY A 131 -2.82 -14.99 1.82
N VAL A 132 -1.90 -14.02 1.64
CA VAL A 132 -0.63 -14.24 0.91
C VAL A 132 0.56 -14.59 1.81
N THR A 133 0.40 -14.56 3.12
CA THR A 133 1.50 -14.63 4.09
C THR A 133 2.38 -15.88 3.98
N SER A 134 1.79 -17.02 3.62
CA SER A 134 2.55 -18.29 3.45
C SER A 134 3.52 -18.30 2.27
N TYR A 135 3.42 -17.31 1.37
CA TYR A 135 4.28 -17.18 0.19
C TYR A 135 5.39 -16.14 0.38
N ILE A 136 5.28 -15.26 1.39
CA ILE A 136 6.19 -14.14 1.59
C ILE A 136 7.43 -14.60 2.37
N ASP A 137 8.61 -14.31 1.84
CA ASP A 137 9.89 -14.60 2.51
C ASP A 137 10.39 -13.42 3.35
N PHE A 138 10.10 -12.18 2.93
CA PHE A 138 10.47 -10.96 3.66
C PHE A 138 9.57 -9.78 3.29
N ILE A 139 9.59 -8.75 4.13
CA ILE A 139 8.92 -7.48 3.90
C ILE A 139 9.89 -6.33 4.14
N VAL A 140 9.78 -5.28 3.33
CA VAL A 140 10.40 -3.97 3.53
C VAL A 140 9.30 -2.91 3.53
N THR A 141 9.22 -2.13 4.60
CA THR A 141 8.30 -1.01 4.70
C THR A 141 9.06 0.31 4.67
N SER A 142 8.44 1.39 4.23
CA SER A 142 9.05 2.72 4.34
C SER A 142 9.30 3.13 5.80
N GLU A 143 8.56 2.55 6.76
CA GLU A 143 8.84 2.74 8.20
C GLU A 143 10.18 2.13 8.60
N GLU A 144 10.52 0.92 8.10
CA GLU A 144 11.81 0.28 8.32
C GLU A 144 12.94 1.00 7.57
N ALA A 145 12.69 1.37 6.32
CA ALA A 145 13.69 2.01 5.47
C ALA A 145 13.99 3.47 5.87
N GLY A 146 13.08 4.11 6.63
CA GLY A 146 13.18 5.53 6.96
C GLY A 146 12.92 6.47 5.77
N VAL A 147 12.69 5.93 4.58
CA VAL A 147 12.43 6.65 3.33
C VAL A 147 11.34 5.94 2.52
N GLU A 148 10.65 6.67 1.65
CA GLU A 148 9.69 6.10 0.71
C GLU A 148 10.30 5.86 -0.67
N LYS A 149 9.66 5.01 -1.45
CA LYS A 149 9.93 4.89 -2.88
C LYS A 149 9.66 6.26 -3.56
N PRO A 150 10.45 6.68 -4.55
CA PRO A 150 11.47 5.90 -5.28
C PRO A 150 12.89 6.00 -4.70
N HIS A 151 13.09 6.39 -3.44
CA HIS A 151 14.43 6.55 -2.87
C HIS A 151 15.24 5.25 -2.97
N TYR A 152 16.46 5.31 -3.52
CA TYR A 152 17.33 4.14 -3.78
C TYR A 152 17.55 3.28 -2.52
N HIS A 153 17.70 3.87 -1.36
CA HIS A 153 17.93 3.15 -0.10
C HIS A 153 16.81 2.15 0.24
N PHE A 154 15.56 2.44 -0.16
CA PHE A 154 14.47 1.49 -0.01
C PHE A 154 14.70 0.20 -0.81
N PHE A 155 15.15 0.34 -2.06
CA PHE A 155 15.45 -0.79 -2.94
C PHE A 155 16.72 -1.53 -2.53
N ASP A 156 17.75 -0.83 -2.00
CA ASP A 156 18.95 -1.47 -1.45
C ASP A 156 18.59 -2.46 -0.33
N ILE A 157 17.69 -2.07 0.60
CA ILE A 157 17.20 -2.97 1.64
C ILE A 157 16.41 -4.15 1.05
N CYS A 158 15.63 -3.92 -0.01
CA CYS A 158 14.93 -5.01 -0.70
C CYS A 158 15.92 -6.02 -1.28
N VAL A 159 16.97 -5.56 -1.96
CA VAL A 159 18.03 -6.40 -2.55
C VAL A 159 18.82 -7.14 -1.46
N GLU A 160 19.20 -6.44 -0.38
CA GLU A 160 19.89 -7.05 0.76
C GLU A 160 19.07 -8.21 1.33
N LYS A 161 17.77 -8.02 1.60
CA LYS A 161 16.89 -9.07 2.11
C LYS A 161 16.61 -10.17 1.08
N ALA A 162 16.60 -9.83 -0.22
CA ALA A 162 16.50 -10.83 -1.28
C ALA A 162 17.74 -11.74 -1.32
N GLY A 163 18.92 -11.23 -0.96
CA GLY A 163 20.16 -11.99 -0.91
C GLY A 163 20.69 -12.43 -2.29
N VAL A 164 20.35 -11.67 -3.34
CA VAL A 164 20.78 -11.86 -4.73
C VAL A 164 21.22 -10.52 -5.30
N ARG A 165 21.76 -10.50 -6.51
CA ARG A 165 22.16 -9.25 -7.17
C ARG A 165 20.94 -8.46 -7.65
N PRO A 166 21.01 -7.11 -7.76
CA PRO A 166 19.88 -6.28 -8.21
C PRO A 166 19.27 -6.75 -9.55
N GLU A 167 20.10 -7.10 -10.52
CA GLU A 167 19.69 -7.57 -11.85
C GLU A 167 18.97 -8.94 -11.85
N GLU A 168 19.05 -9.66 -10.73
CA GLU A 168 18.29 -10.91 -10.49
C GLU A 168 16.95 -10.66 -9.80
N CYS A 169 16.64 -9.38 -9.47
CA CYS A 169 15.41 -8.97 -8.84
C CYS A 169 14.43 -8.35 -9.85
N ALA A 170 13.15 -8.65 -9.67
CA ALA A 170 12.07 -7.92 -10.33
C ALA A 170 11.18 -7.25 -9.30
N PHE A 171 10.77 -6.01 -9.55
CA PHE A 171 9.83 -5.26 -8.73
C PHE A 171 8.54 -5.01 -9.52
N ILE A 172 7.42 -5.49 -8.99
CA ILE A 172 6.11 -5.34 -9.62
C ILE A 172 5.32 -4.30 -8.84
N GLY A 173 4.85 -3.25 -9.49
CA GLY A 173 4.08 -2.20 -8.84
C GLY A 173 3.17 -1.45 -9.78
N ASP A 174 2.26 -0.64 -9.22
CA ASP A 174 1.26 0.13 -9.98
C ASP A 174 1.71 1.58 -10.26
N ASN A 175 2.62 2.11 -9.45
CA ASN A 175 3.09 3.48 -9.61
C ASN A 175 4.39 3.53 -10.43
N VAL A 176 4.30 4.07 -11.66
CA VAL A 176 5.44 4.13 -12.57
C VAL A 176 6.65 4.82 -11.93
N LYS A 177 6.46 6.00 -11.34
CA LYS A 177 7.56 6.77 -10.76
C LYS A 177 8.15 6.10 -9.52
N LYS A 178 7.27 5.69 -8.59
CA LYS A 178 7.73 5.14 -7.30
C LYS A 178 8.27 3.71 -7.43
N ASP A 179 7.55 2.85 -8.17
CA ASP A 179 7.85 1.42 -8.19
C ASP A 179 8.76 1.04 -9.35
N ILE A 180 8.48 1.55 -10.55
CA ILE A 180 9.11 1.06 -11.77
C ILE A 180 10.40 1.81 -12.07
N GLU A 181 10.34 3.14 -12.11
CA GLU A 181 11.52 3.99 -12.31
C GLU A 181 12.48 3.84 -11.13
N GLY A 182 11.98 3.87 -9.87
CA GLY A 182 12.81 3.67 -8.69
C GLY A 182 13.51 2.31 -8.65
N ALA A 183 12.82 1.23 -9.02
CA ALA A 183 13.43 -0.09 -9.16
C ALA A 183 14.49 -0.11 -10.26
N TRP A 184 14.18 0.43 -11.43
CA TRP A 184 15.10 0.47 -12.56
C TRP A 184 16.37 1.29 -12.26
N GLU A 185 16.24 2.46 -11.64
CA GLU A 185 17.37 3.29 -11.20
C GLU A 185 18.25 2.58 -10.16
N SER A 186 17.66 1.63 -9.41
CA SER A 186 18.36 0.80 -8.44
C SER A 186 18.88 -0.53 -9.02
N GLY A 187 18.80 -0.73 -10.35
CA GLY A 187 19.31 -1.90 -11.06
C GLY A 187 18.39 -3.13 -11.07
N LEU A 188 17.15 -2.99 -10.60
CA LEU A 188 16.16 -4.08 -10.64
C LEU A 188 15.34 -4.01 -11.95
N LYS A 189 14.71 -5.14 -12.33
CA LYS A 189 13.72 -5.17 -13.41
C LYS A 189 12.39 -4.61 -12.89
N GLY A 190 11.99 -3.40 -13.32
CA GLY A 190 10.68 -2.84 -13.02
C GLY A 190 9.60 -3.44 -13.94
N ILE A 191 8.48 -3.90 -13.37
CA ILE A 191 7.34 -4.45 -14.11
C ILE A 191 6.08 -3.72 -13.68
N TRP A 192 5.47 -3.02 -14.62
CA TRP A 192 4.31 -2.21 -14.33
C TRP A 192 3.02 -3.03 -14.31
N TYR A 193 2.34 -3.05 -13.16
CA TYR A 193 0.99 -3.56 -13.03
C TYR A 193 -0.02 -2.45 -13.26
N THR A 194 -0.89 -2.59 -14.25
CA THR A 194 -1.93 -1.61 -14.55
C THR A 194 -3.21 -2.25 -15.05
N GLN A 195 -4.35 -1.71 -14.65
CA GLN A 195 -5.67 -2.08 -15.17
C GLN A 195 -6.18 -1.09 -16.24
N GLU A 196 -5.42 -0.06 -16.58
CA GLU A 196 -5.76 0.90 -17.62
C GLU A 196 -5.83 0.20 -18.99
N LYS A 197 -6.90 0.48 -19.76
CA LYS A 197 -7.11 -0.12 -21.09
C LYS A 197 -6.08 0.36 -22.11
N GLU A 198 -5.69 1.62 -22.04
CA GLU A 198 -4.72 2.25 -22.93
C GLU A 198 -3.66 2.94 -22.05
N PRO A 199 -2.52 2.28 -21.80
CA PRO A 199 -1.42 2.93 -21.10
C PRO A 199 -0.87 4.07 -22.00
N PRO A 200 -0.48 5.22 -21.41
CA PRO A 200 0.14 6.31 -22.18
C PRO A 200 1.33 5.83 -23.00
N GLU A 201 1.49 6.42 -24.20
CA GLU A 201 2.42 5.98 -25.27
C GLU A 201 3.92 5.96 -24.91
N HIS A 202 4.32 6.39 -23.71
CA HIS A 202 5.74 6.60 -23.35
C HIS A 202 6.35 5.48 -22.52
N ARG A 203 5.90 4.20 -22.65
CA ARG A 203 6.29 3.18 -21.71
C ARG A 203 7.07 2.04 -22.30
N TYR A 204 8.36 2.09 -22.02
CA TYR A 204 9.34 1.03 -22.34
C TYR A 204 9.38 -0.10 -21.29
N PHE A 205 8.54 -0.04 -20.25
CA PHE A 205 8.58 -1.03 -19.17
C PHE A 205 7.70 -2.24 -19.47
N PRO A 206 8.16 -3.45 -19.13
CA PRO A 206 7.30 -4.63 -19.14
C PRO A 206 6.01 -4.38 -18.35
N THR A 207 4.88 -4.77 -18.91
CA THR A 207 3.56 -4.46 -18.33
C THR A 207 2.74 -5.71 -18.17
N ILE A 208 2.10 -5.87 -17.01
CA ILE A 208 1.09 -6.90 -16.74
C ILE A 208 -0.23 -6.24 -16.35
N ARG A 209 -1.35 -6.82 -16.78
CA ARG A 209 -2.70 -6.29 -16.53
C ARG A 209 -3.52 -7.16 -15.60
N SER A 210 -3.06 -8.36 -15.36
CA SER A 210 -3.70 -9.36 -14.50
C SER A 210 -2.65 -10.36 -14.07
N PHE A 211 -2.79 -10.89 -12.87
CA PHE A 211 -2.00 -12.04 -12.43
C PHE A 211 -2.59 -13.39 -12.90
N ARG A 212 -3.81 -13.38 -13.47
CA ARG A 212 -4.41 -14.60 -14.04
C ARG A 212 -3.69 -15.03 -15.31
N GLY A 213 -3.31 -16.30 -15.36
CA GLY A 213 -2.77 -16.92 -16.57
C GLY A 213 -1.37 -16.44 -16.97
N ILE A 214 -0.62 -15.79 -16.07
CA ILE A 214 0.78 -15.45 -16.31
C ILE A 214 1.55 -16.77 -16.46
N ASP A 215 2.22 -16.95 -17.62
CA ASP A 215 3.25 -17.95 -17.76
C ASP A 215 4.51 -17.47 -17.03
N VAL A 216 4.78 -18.08 -15.88
CA VAL A 216 5.92 -17.67 -15.03
C VAL A 216 7.25 -17.94 -15.72
N ASP A 217 7.37 -18.96 -16.58
CA ASP A 217 8.62 -19.27 -17.29
C ASP A 217 8.89 -18.25 -18.39
N GLU A 218 7.86 -17.68 -19.00
CA GLU A 218 8.00 -16.56 -19.92
C GLU A 218 8.24 -15.23 -19.18
N PHE A 219 7.54 -15.03 -18.06
CA PHE A 219 7.67 -13.85 -17.21
C PHE A 219 9.07 -13.65 -16.64
N LEU A 220 9.81 -14.74 -16.38
CA LEU A 220 11.16 -14.72 -15.80
C LEU A 220 12.29 -14.55 -16.84
N LYS A 221 12.00 -14.57 -18.14
CA LYS A 221 12.95 -14.27 -19.21
C LYS A 221 13.14 -12.75 -19.37
#